data_80c81a4e181163a045d11a367ba44fb1
#
_entry.id   80c81a4e181163a045d11a367ba44fb1
#
_cell.length_a   1.000
_cell.length_b   1.000
_cell.length_c   1.000
_cell.angle_alpha   90.00
_cell.angle_beta   90.00
_cell.angle_gamma   90.00
#
_symmetry.space_group_name_H-M   'P 1'
#
loop_
_entity.id
_entity.type
_entity.pdbx_description
1 polymer ?
#
loop_
_entity_poly.entity_id
_entity_poly.type
_entity_poly.pdbx_seq_one_letter_code
_entity_poly.pdbx_strand_id
1 'polypeptide(L)'
;DCIPNPSPKEITERAVGFVMTLREKHPDTPIIIIQTLIRETGNFNQKARENVKQQNEAIAEQVEVLRKKGVKNLYFIKEDRFLGTDHEGTIDGTHPNDLGFDRMLKKYKPAISKILKIKFRDE
;
A
#
# COMPACT_ATOMS: atom_id res chain seq x y z
N ASP A 1 0.22 2.98 9.39
CA ASP A 1 1.69 2.98 9.54
C ASP A 1 2.11 2.58 10.96
N CYS A 2 1.71 1.38 11.36
CA CYS A 2 2.03 0.88 12.71
C CYS A 2 3.41 0.21 12.81
N ILE A 3 4.13 0.11 11.70
CA ILE A 3 5.49 -0.41 11.67
C ILE A 3 6.39 0.67 11.09
N PRO A 4 7.27 1.24 11.90
CA PRO A 4 8.18 2.26 11.41
C PRO A 4 9.10 1.65 10.36
N ASN A 5 8.79 1.92 9.09
CA ASN A 5 9.69 1.76 7.96
C ASN A 5 10.35 0.37 7.86
N PRO A 6 9.58 -0.73 7.71
CA PRO A 6 10.15 -2.07 7.67
C PRO A 6 11.14 -2.21 6.50
N SER A 7 12.25 -2.88 6.74
CA SER A 7 13.18 -3.21 5.67
C SER A 7 12.53 -4.17 4.66
N PRO A 8 12.97 -4.22 3.40
CA PRO A 8 12.50 -5.20 2.43
C PRO A 8 12.63 -6.65 2.95
N LYS A 9 13.67 -6.93 3.71
CA LYS A 9 13.89 -8.23 4.36
C LYS A 9 12.77 -8.56 5.36
N GLU A 10 12.43 -7.63 6.23
CA GLU A 10 11.34 -7.83 7.20
C GLU A 10 9.98 -8.02 6.51
N ILE A 11 9.72 -7.31 5.43
CA ILE A 11 8.52 -7.50 4.61
C ILE A 11 8.50 -8.94 4.07
N THR A 12 9.59 -9.40 3.47
CA THR A 12 9.71 -10.75 2.92
C THR A 12 9.53 -11.84 3.99
N GLU A 13 10.10 -11.65 5.17
CA GLU A 13 10.05 -12.63 6.25
C GLU A 13 8.67 -12.71 6.94
N ARG A 14 7.91 -11.61 6.99
CA ARG A 14 6.72 -11.49 7.85
C ARG A 14 5.39 -11.42 7.10
N ALA A 15 5.36 -10.85 5.89
CA ALA A 15 4.10 -10.54 5.22
C ALA A 15 3.23 -11.78 4.95
N VAL A 16 3.81 -12.86 4.45
CA VAL A 16 3.06 -14.09 4.18
C VAL A 16 2.49 -14.69 5.47
N GLY A 17 3.31 -14.83 6.51
CA GLY A 17 2.87 -15.37 7.79
C GLY A 17 1.75 -14.54 8.41
N PHE A 18 1.87 -13.21 8.37
CA PHE A 18 0.85 -12.29 8.86
C PHE A 18 -0.49 -12.46 8.13
N VAL A 19 -0.46 -12.46 6.79
CA VAL A 19 -1.68 -12.63 5.98
C VAL A 19 -2.30 -14.01 6.18
N MET A 20 -1.49 -15.06 6.29
CA MET A 20 -1.99 -16.42 6.55
C MET A 20 -2.67 -16.53 7.91
N THR A 21 -2.11 -15.90 8.96
CA THR A 21 -2.74 -15.83 10.29
C THR A 21 -4.08 -15.08 10.25
N LEU A 22 -4.16 -13.96 9.51
CA LEU A 22 -5.43 -13.26 9.31
C LEU A 22 -6.44 -14.14 8.58
N ARG A 23 -6.01 -14.82 7.54
CA ARG A 23 -6.88 -15.67 6.72
C ARG A 23 -7.42 -16.87 7.50
N GLU A 24 -6.63 -17.44 8.39
CA GLU A 24 -7.06 -18.52 9.29
C GLU A 24 -8.23 -18.10 10.17
N LYS A 25 -8.19 -16.88 10.72
CA LYS A 25 -9.23 -16.33 11.59
C LYS A 25 -10.41 -15.72 10.81
N HIS A 26 -10.16 -15.25 9.61
CA HIS A 26 -11.13 -14.53 8.77
C HIS A 26 -11.10 -15.10 7.33
N PRO A 27 -11.68 -16.32 7.11
CA PRO A 27 -11.51 -17.05 5.86
C PRO A 27 -12.07 -16.30 4.64
N ASP A 28 -13.15 -15.56 4.80
CA ASP A 28 -13.86 -14.90 3.69
C ASP A 28 -13.72 -13.39 3.64
N THR A 29 -13.08 -12.79 4.64
CA THR A 29 -12.91 -11.33 4.70
C THR A 29 -11.98 -10.85 3.59
N PRO A 30 -12.34 -9.83 2.80
CA PRO A 30 -11.42 -9.23 1.84
C PRO A 30 -10.18 -8.68 2.53
N ILE A 31 -9.00 -9.04 2.03
CA ILE A 31 -7.72 -8.48 2.45
C ILE A 31 -7.18 -7.62 1.31
N ILE A 32 -6.93 -6.34 1.60
CA ILE A 32 -6.37 -5.41 0.63
C ILE A 32 -4.95 -5.04 1.06
N ILE A 33 -3.98 -5.41 0.26
CA ILE A 33 -2.59 -5.00 0.43
C ILE A 33 -2.35 -3.78 -0.45
N ILE A 34 -1.80 -2.72 0.13
CA ILE A 34 -1.50 -1.47 -0.56
C ILE A 34 0.00 -1.22 -0.46
N GLN A 35 0.64 -0.85 -1.57
CA GLN A 35 2.03 -0.43 -1.56
C GLN A 35 2.22 0.87 -0.78
N THR A 36 3.42 1.06 -0.24
CA THR A 36 3.76 2.30 0.45
C THR A 36 3.89 3.46 -0.53
N LEU A 37 3.57 4.66 -0.06
CA LEU A 37 3.63 5.89 -0.83
C LEU A 37 5.06 6.18 -1.31
N ILE A 38 5.17 6.66 -2.54
CA ILE A 38 6.40 7.30 -3.04
C ILE A 38 6.45 8.70 -2.41
N ARG A 39 7.34 8.85 -1.44
CA ARG A 39 7.48 10.07 -0.64
C ARG A 39 8.29 11.12 -1.41
N GLU A 40 7.94 12.38 -1.25
CA GLU A 40 8.66 13.53 -1.84
C GLU A 40 10.12 13.61 -1.40
N THR A 41 10.43 13.17 -0.17
CA THR A 41 11.82 13.02 0.34
C THR A 41 12.73 12.26 -0.62
N GLY A 42 12.19 11.33 -1.40
CA GLY A 42 12.94 10.59 -2.42
C GLY A 42 13.46 11.46 -3.58
N ASN A 43 12.96 12.68 -3.76
CA ASN A 43 13.41 13.57 -4.82
C ASN A 43 14.81 14.16 -4.55
N PHE A 44 15.18 14.29 -3.29
CA PHE A 44 16.46 14.82 -2.84
C PHE A 44 17.28 13.86 -1.97
N ASN A 45 16.69 12.71 -1.61
CA ASN A 45 17.37 11.65 -0.87
C ASN A 45 17.29 10.33 -1.63
N GLN A 46 18.36 10.01 -2.37
CA GLN A 46 18.43 8.79 -3.19
C GLN A 46 18.25 7.51 -2.37
N LYS A 47 18.79 7.46 -1.14
CA LYS A 47 18.67 6.31 -0.25
C LYS A 47 17.21 6.10 0.16
N ALA A 48 16.48 7.17 0.47
CA ALA A 48 15.06 7.10 0.80
C ALA A 48 14.23 6.61 -0.39
N ARG A 49 14.53 7.10 -1.59
CA ARG A 49 13.89 6.64 -2.85
C ARG A 49 14.09 5.15 -3.08
N GLU A 50 15.33 4.70 -3.01
CA GLU A 50 15.67 3.31 -3.26
C GLU A 50 15.04 2.39 -2.22
N ASN A 51 15.01 2.79 -0.95
CA ASN A 51 14.37 2.01 0.12
C ASN A 51 12.86 1.82 -0.13
N VAL A 52 12.13 2.88 -0.48
CA VAL A 52 10.69 2.79 -0.82
C VAL A 52 10.46 1.90 -2.03
N LYS A 53 11.31 2.00 -3.06
CA LYS A 53 11.23 1.15 -4.24
C LYS A 53 11.39 -0.33 -3.86
N GLN A 54 12.43 -0.67 -3.11
CA GLN A 54 12.70 -2.04 -2.66
C GLN A 54 11.60 -2.57 -1.72
N GLN A 55 11.04 -1.74 -0.85
CA GLN A 55 9.88 -2.11 -0.04
C GLN A 55 8.68 -2.48 -0.92
N ASN A 56 8.39 -1.66 -1.93
CA ASN A 56 7.26 -1.89 -2.83
C ASN A 56 7.46 -3.12 -3.73
N GLU A 57 8.69 -3.39 -4.15
CA GLU A 57 9.05 -4.63 -4.85
C GLU A 57 8.83 -5.85 -3.94
N ALA A 58 9.33 -5.81 -2.71
CA ALA A 58 9.12 -6.88 -1.73
C ALA A 58 7.63 -7.12 -1.45
N ILE A 59 6.83 -6.07 -1.28
CA ILE A 59 5.36 -6.21 -1.09
C ILE A 59 4.74 -6.91 -2.30
N ALA A 60 5.07 -6.50 -3.52
CA ALA A 60 4.53 -7.10 -4.73
C ALA A 60 4.90 -8.58 -4.86
N GLU A 61 6.15 -8.94 -4.56
CA GLU A 61 6.61 -10.33 -4.54
C GLU A 61 5.83 -11.18 -3.51
N GLN A 62 5.62 -10.66 -2.31
CA GLN A 62 4.86 -11.39 -1.28
C GLN A 62 3.38 -11.56 -1.65
N VAL A 63 2.79 -10.62 -2.36
CA VAL A 63 1.43 -10.78 -2.93
C VAL A 63 1.41 -11.94 -3.93
N GLU A 64 2.40 -12.07 -4.80
CA GLU A 64 2.49 -13.19 -5.74
C GLU A 64 2.70 -14.54 -5.02
N VAL A 65 3.49 -14.57 -3.96
CA VAL A 65 3.64 -15.78 -3.12
C VAL A 65 2.29 -16.19 -2.51
N LEU A 66 1.53 -15.23 -1.97
CA LEU A 66 0.21 -15.47 -1.39
C LEU A 66 -0.80 -15.99 -2.43
N ARG A 67 -0.77 -15.42 -3.65
CA ARG A 67 -1.60 -15.88 -4.77
C ARG A 67 -1.28 -17.31 -5.18
N LYS A 68 0.02 -17.64 -5.28
CA LYS A 68 0.49 -19.01 -5.58
C LYS A 68 0.09 -20.00 -4.48
N LYS A 69 -0.01 -19.57 -3.24
CA LYS A 69 -0.54 -20.37 -2.11
C LYS A 69 -2.07 -20.53 -2.14
N GLY A 70 -2.76 -19.92 -3.09
CA GLY A 70 -4.20 -20.03 -3.26
C GLY A 70 -5.00 -19.17 -2.28
N VAL A 71 -4.43 -18.14 -1.70
CA VAL A 71 -5.13 -17.20 -0.81
C VAL A 71 -6.21 -16.48 -1.60
N LYS A 72 -7.48 -16.73 -1.25
CA LYS A 72 -8.65 -16.12 -1.90
C LYS A 72 -8.97 -14.75 -1.28
N ASN A 73 -9.80 -13.96 -1.97
CA ASN A 73 -10.23 -12.63 -1.53
C ASN A 73 -9.04 -11.72 -1.12
N LEU A 74 -7.93 -11.88 -1.84
CA LEU A 74 -6.73 -11.08 -1.70
C LEU A 74 -6.64 -10.07 -2.84
N TYR A 75 -6.59 -8.81 -2.51
CA TYR A 75 -6.52 -7.69 -3.45
C TYR A 75 -5.24 -6.91 -3.25
N PHE A 76 -4.77 -6.30 -4.33
CA PHE A 76 -3.52 -5.54 -4.32
C PHE A 76 -3.73 -4.20 -5.01
N ILE A 77 -3.42 -3.12 -4.30
CA ILE A 77 -3.41 -1.76 -4.84
C ILE A 77 -1.97 -1.34 -4.98
N LYS A 78 -1.52 -1.27 -6.23
CA LYS A 78 -0.18 -0.83 -6.57
C LYS A 78 -0.09 0.68 -6.44
N GLU A 79 1.02 1.17 -5.95
CA GLU A 79 1.32 2.60 -5.90
C GLU A 79 1.38 3.16 -7.33
N ASP A 80 0.62 4.21 -7.57
CA ASP A 80 0.56 4.94 -8.83
C ASP A 80 0.35 6.43 -8.54
N ARG A 81 1.43 7.10 -8.15
CA ARG A 81 1.45 8.55 -7.90
C ARG A 81 0.31 9.02 -6.99
N PHE A 82 0.14 8.31 -5.88
CA PHE A 82 -0.94 8.60 -4.94
C PHE A 82 -0.91 10.04 -4.40
N LEU A 83 0.28 10.63 -4.30
CA LEU A 83 0.46 12.02 -3.85
C LEU A 83 0.43 13.05 -4.99
N GLY A 84 0.38 12.61 -6.25
CA GLY A 84 0.52 13.47 -7.43
C GLY A 84 1.97 13.59 -7.88
N THR A 85 2.24 14.56 -8.77
CA THR A 85 3.57 14.75 -9.40
C THR A 85 4.04 16.21 -9.37
N ASP A 86 3.28 17.08 -8.70
CA ASP A 86 3.57 18.51 -8.58
C ASP A 86 4.31 18.88 -7.29
N HIS A 87 4.65 17.87 -6.48
CA HIS A 87 5.36 18.00 -5.21
C HIS A 87 4.59 18.72 -4.09
N GLU A 88 3.27 18.89 -4.24
CA GLU A 88 2.42 19.61 -3.30
C GLU A 88 1.66 18.69 -2.31
N GLY A 89 1.81 17.36 -2.44
CA GLY A 89 1.01 16.37 -1.69
C GLY A 89 1.45 16.11 -0.25
N THR A 90 2.50 16.74 0.26
CA THR A 90 3.04 16.49 1.60
C THR A 90 3.32 17.75 2.39
N ILE A 91 3.40 17.63 3.73
CA ILE A 91 3.77 18.73 4.64
C ILE A 91 5.30 18.86 4.75
N ASP A 92 5.99 17.73 4.83
CA ASP A 92 7.42 17.64 5.19
C ASP A 92 8.21 16.73 4.24
N GLY A 93 7.64 16.39 3.10
CA GLY A 93 8.21 15.45 2.14
C GLY A 93 7.89 13.97 2.45
N THR A 94 7.21 13.69 3.56
CA THR A 94 6.90 12.32 4.02
C THR A 94 5.42 12.14 4.31
N HIS A 95 4.82 13.04 5.08
CA HIS A 95 3.44 12.94 5.55
C HIS A 95 2.49 13.68 4.61
N PRO A 96 1.44 13.00 4.10
CA PRO A 96 0.45 13.65 3.25
C PRO A 96 -0.23 14.84 3.98
N ASN A 97 -0.45 15.91 3.24
CA ASN A 97 -1.34 17.00 3.63
C ASN A 97 -2.76 16.73 3.10
N ASP A 98 -3.69 17.67 3.28
CA ASP A 98 -5.07 17.51 2.85
C ASP A 98 -5.19 17.23 1.35
N LEU A 99 -4.37 17.88 0.51
CA LEU A 99 -4.32 17.63 -0.93
C LEU A 99 -3.80 16.23 -1.24
N GLY A 100 -2.76 15.79 -0.53
CA GLY A 100 -2.23 14.42 -0.65
C GLY A 100 -3.28 13.38 -0.27
N PHE A 101 -4.00 13.56 0.83
CA PHE A 101 -5.08 12.68 1.22
C PHE A 101 -6.24 12.67 0.22
N ASP A 102 -6.67 13.82 -0.30
CA ASP A 102 -7.69 13.88 -1.35
C ASP A 102 -7.28 13.09 -2.60
N ARG A 103 -6.02 13.22 -3.02
CA ARG A 103 -5.47 12.44 -4.14
C ARG A 103 -5.45 10.95 -3.87
N MET A 104 -5.02 10.54 -2.69
CA MET A 104 -5.06 9.13 -2.25
C MET A 104 -6.48 8.59 -2.26
N LEU A 105 -7.45 9.35 -1.74
CA LEU A 105 -8.86 8.95 -1.74
C LEU A 105 -9.41 8.77 -3.15
N LYS A 106 -9.06 9.65 -4.09
CA LYS A 106 -9.44 9.52 -5.51
C LYS A 106 -8.94 8.22 -6.15
N LYS A 107 -7.80 7.70 -5.68
CA LYS A 107 -7.26 6.41 -6.13
C LYS A 107 -7.88 5.22 -5.36
N TYR A 108 -8.06 5.34 -4.05
CA TYR A 108 -8.53 4.24 -3.21
C TYR A 108 -10.04 4.01 -3.31
N LYS A 109 -10.85 5.05 -3.29
CA LYS A 109 -12.33 4.94 -3.34
C LYS A 109 -12.81 4.01 -4.45
N PRO A 110 -12.42 4.17 -5.74
CA PRO A 110 -12.89 3.30 -6.81
C PRO A 110 -12.47 1.84 -6.62
N ALA A 111 -11.23 1.61 -6.19
CA ALA A 111 -10.72 0.27 -5.97
C ALA A 111 -11.44 -0.43 -4.81
N ILE A 112 -11.58 0.24 -3.67
CA ILE A 112 -12.26 -0.29 -2.49
C ILE A 112 -13.75 -0.49 -2.77
N SER A 113 -14.41 0.47 -3.44
CA SER A 113 -15.82 0.35 -3.86
C SER A 113 -16.07 -0.91 -4.68
N LYS A 114 -15.19 -1.19 -5.64
CA LYS A 114 -15.27 -2.39 -6.48
C LYS A 114 -15.05 -3.67 -5.67
N ILE A 115 -14.06 -3.68 -4.78
CA ILE A 115 -13.71 -4.85 -3.95
C ILE A 115 -14.85 -5.19 -2.98
N LEU A 116 -15.35 -4.18 -2.28
CA LEU A 116 -16.38 -4.36 -1.26
C LEU A 116 -17.80 -4.32 -1.81
N LYS A 117 -17.99 -4.00 -3.11
CA LYS A 117 -19.30 -3.82 -3.77
C LYS A 117 -20.17 -2.76 -3.05
N ILE A 118 -19.55 -1.70 -2.56
CA ILE A 118 -20.20 -0.57 -1.91
C ILE A 118 -20.10 0.68 -2.77
N LYS A 119 -21.01 1.63 -2.54
CA LYS A 119 -20.89 2.99 -3.09
C LYS A 119 -20.52 3.94 -1.96
N PHE A 120 -19.47 4.69 -2.13
CA PHE A 120 -19.21 5.83 -1.26
C PHE A 120 -20.19 6.95 -1.62
N ARG A 121 -20.74 7.62 -0.61
CA ARG A 121 -21.51 8.85 -0.84
C ARG A 121 -20.51 9.96 -1.19
N ASP A 122 -20.78 10.65 -2.27
CA ASP A 122 -20.12 11.92 -2.54
C ASP A 122 -20.79 12.94 -1.62
N GLU A 123 -20.00 13.57 -0.75
CA GLU A 123 -20.44 14.70 0.07
C GLU A 123 -20.47 15.97 -0.76
#